data_e117b3a2f59559a805a4ec91d45b01c3
#
_entry.id   e117b3a2f59559a805a4ec91d45b01c3
#
_cell.length_a   1.000
_cell.length_b   1.000
_cell.length_c   1.000
_cell.angle_alpha   90.00
_cell.angle_beta   90.00
_cell.angle_gamma   90.00
#
_symmetry.space_group_name_H-M   'P 1'
#
loop_
_entity.id
_entity.type
_entity.pdbx_description
1 polymer ?
#
loop_
_entity_poly.entity_id
_entity_poly.type
_entity_poly.pdbx_seq_one_letter_code
_entity_poly.pdbx_strand_id
1 'polypeptide(L)'
;LDVDDDAIVYLGLRDGIDPAAMLDALSEAQSGGAPFPAAEFVGAFPARKHDHFAIPAGTVHSAAANSMVLEISATPYIFTFKLWDWGRLGLDGVPRPIHLEHGAANIRWDRDATWTARNLVGQAEVLRDEPGHREERTGLHELEFIEVRRHGCDRPITLDARGTVNVLNLVEGASATLKSASGAFEPFQVHYAESFIVPAAVGAYELHPDRASAECGVVVASVRGTEAAPAR
;
A
#
# COMPACT_ATOMS: atom_id res chain seq x y z
N LEU A 1 7.54 2.20 2.39
CA LEU A 1 8.08 3.09 3.44
C LEU A 1 9.59 3.25 3.30
N ASP A 2 10.32 2.16 3.30
CA ASP A 2 11.77 2.16 3.19
C ASP A 2 12.26 0.95 2.40
N VAL A 3 13.39 1.06 1.70
CA VAL A 3 13.95 0.02 0.84
C VAL A 3 15.47 0.08 0.83
N ASP A 4 16.10 -1.07 0.64
CA ASP A 4 17.51 -1.17 0.27
C ASP A 4 17.67 -1.08 -1.26
N ASP A 5 18.90 -0.91 -1.74
CA ASP A 5 19.20 -0.57 -3.15
C ASP A 5 18.70 -1.60 -4.20
N ASP A 6 18.51 -2.85 -3.82
CA ASP A 6 18.08 -3.95 -4.69
C ASP A 6 16.66 -4.45 -4.44
N ALA A 7 15.85 -3.68 -3.71
CA ALA A 7 14.47 -4.05 -3.41
C ALA A 7 13.63 -4.16 -4.68
N ILE A 8 12.82 -5.22 -4.73
CA ILE A 8 11.86 -5.44 -5.81
C ILE A 8 10.47 -5.75 -5.26
N VAL A 9 9.45 -5.43 -6.06
CA VAL A 9 8.07 -5.87 -5.85
C VAL A 9 7.70 -6.80 -6.99
N TYR A 10 7.23 -7.99 -6.66
CA TYR A 10 6.60 -8.89 -7.62
C TYR A 10 5.15 -8.46 -7.81
N LEU A 11 4.73 -8.19 -9.04
CA LEU A 11 3.37 -7.72 -9.33
C LEU A 11 2.93 -8.10 -10.73
N GLY A 12 1.72 -8.68 -10.85
CA GLY A 12 1.22 -9.21 -12.11
C GLY A 12 2.00 -10.42 -12.59
N LEU A 13 1.71 -10.88 -13.79
CA LEU A 13 2.35 -12.03 -14.40
C LEU A 13 3.45 -11.56 -15.38
N ARG A 14 4.45 -12.39 -15.64
CA ARG A 14 5.37 -12.08 -16.76
C ARG A 14 4.62 -12.20 -18.10
N ASP A 15 5.06 -11.40 -19.06
CA ASP A 15 4.50 -11.42 -20.40
C ASP A 15 4.71 -12.80 -21.04
N GLY A 16 3.63 -13.36 -21.59
CA GLY A 16 3.67 -14.60 -22.35
C GLY A 16 3.87 -15.90 -21.56
N ILE A 17 3.65 -15.88 -20.23
CA ILE A 17 3.72 -17.10 -19.42
C ILE A 17 2.61 -18.09 -19.82
N ASP A 18 2.88 -19.37 -19.64
CA ASP A 18 1.86 -20.42 -19.69
C ASP A 18 1.22 -20.59 -18.31
N PRO A 19 -0.09 -20.32 -18.15
CA PRO A 19 -0.81 -20.54 -16.91
C PRO A 19 -0.70 -21.97 -16.37
N ALA A 20 -0.73 -22.97 -17.23
CA ALA A 20 -0.62 -24.37 -16.80
C ALA A 20 0.76 -24.67 -16.22
N ALA A 21 1.83 -24.22 -16.89
CA ALA A 21 3.18 -24.37 -16.38
C ALA A 21 3.40 -23.67 -15.02
N MET A 22 2.81 -22.49 -14.82
CA MET A 22 2.86 -21.81 -13.52
C MET A 22 2.16 -22.62 -12.42
N LEU A 23 0.98 -23.15 -12.67
CA LEU A 23 0.22 -23.94 -11.71
C LEU A 23 0.92 -25.28 -11.39
N ASP A 24 1.53 -25.90 -12.40
CA ASP A 24 2.31 -27.14 -12.21
C ASP A 24 3.53 -26.87 -11.32
N ALA A 25 4.28 -25.78 -11.57
CA ALA A 25 5.42 -25.38 -10.75
C ALA A 25 5.02 -25.07 -9.30
N LEU A 26 3.87 -24.41 -9.07
CA LEU A 26 3.33 -24.16 -7.74
C LEU A 26 2.94 -25.46 -7.02
N SER A 27 2.33 -26.40 -7.74
CA SER A 27 1.94 -27.71 -7.21
C SER A 27 3.15 -28.56 -6.85
N GLU A 28 4.18 -28.56 -7.70
CA GLU A 28 5.46 -29.21 -7.42
C GLU A 28 6.13 -28.66 -6.15
N ALA A 29 6.21 -27.33 -6.05
CA ALA A 29 6.78 -26.67 -4.87
C ALA A 29 5.99 -26.96 -3.59
N GLN A 30 4.67 -27.06 -3.65
CA GLN A 30 3.82 -27.44 -2.52
C GLN A 30 4.07 -28.90 -2.07
N SER A 31 4.35 -29.79 -3.02
CA SER A 31 4.59 -31.22 -2.76
C SER A 31 6.01 -31.51 -2.25
N GLY A 32 6.82 -30.48 -2.00
CA GLY A 32 8.19 -30.59 -1.51
C GLY A 32 9.23 -30.82 -2.62
N GLY A 33 8.87 -30.56 -3.87
CA GLY A 33 9.79 -30.53 -5.03
C GLY A 33 10.62 -29.26 -5.11
N ALA A 34 10.97 -28.84 -6.32
CA ALA A 34 11.75 -27.63 -6.53
C ALA A 34 11.00 -26.38 -6.02
N PRO A 35 11.69 -25.40 -5.42
CA PRO A 35 11.07 -24.12 -5.05
C PRO A 35 10.43 -23.44 -6.25
N PHE A 36 9.28 -22.80 -6.06
CA PHE A 36 8.60 -22.06 -7.13
C PHE A 36 9.50 -20.93 -7.67
N PRO A 37 9.82 -20.94 -8.97
CA PRO A 37 10.70 -19.95 -9.57
C PRO A 37 9.93 -18.65 -9.88
N ALA A 38 9.60 -17.88 -8.84
CA ALA A 38 8.73 -16.69 -8.93
C ALA A 38 9.16 -15.73 -10.05
N ALA A 39 10.47 -15.53 -10.25
CA ALA A 39 11.00 -14.64 -11.29
C ALA A 39 10.72 -15.11 -12.72
N GLU A 40 10.35 -16.36 -12.93
CA GLU A 40 9.99 -16.89 -14.25
C GLU A 40 8.52 -16.62 -14.61
N PHE A 41 7.66 -16.46 -13.62
CA PHE A 41 6.21 -16.36 -13.81
C PHE A 41 5.62 -15.02 -13.41
N VAL A 42 6.25 -14.27 -12.50
CA VAL A 42 5.72 -13.04 -11.93
C VAL A 42 6.55 -11.83 -12.39
N GLY A 43 5.88 -10.76 -12.74
CA GLY A 43 6.52 -9.49 -13.08
C GLY A 43 7.31 -8.94 -11.88
N ALA A 44 8.53 -8.48 -12.12
CA ALA A 44 9.41 -7.93 -11.09
C ALA A 44 9.71 -6.45 -11.39
N PHE A 45 9.43 -5.58 -10.43
CA PHE A 45 9.60 -4.14 -10.55
C PHE A 45 10.58 -3.65 -9.48
N PRO A 46 11.64 -2.92 -9.86
CA PRO A 46 12.48 -2.24 -8.88
C PRO A 46 11.62 -1.31 -8.02
N ALA A 47 11.89 -1.30 -6.72
CA ALA A 47 11.18 -0.45 -5.77
C ALA A 47 12.11 0.60 -5.18
N ARG A 48 11.60 1.81 -5.04
CA ARG A 48 12.25 2.93 -4.35
C ARG A 48 11.39 3.37 -3.18
N LYS A 49 12.01 4.04 -2.23
CA LYS A 49 11.27 4.65 -1.12
C LYS A 49 10.11 5.49 -1.65
N HIS A 50 8.93 5.30 -1.06
CA HIS A 50 7.67 5.96 -1.43
C HIS A 50 7.07 5.56 -2.78
N ASP A 51 7.60 4.59 -3.49
CA ASP A 51 6.90 4.04 -4.65
C ASP A 51 5.54 3.47 -4.25
N HIS A 52 4.59 3.61 -5.15
CA HIS A 52 3.22 3.13 -4.97
C HIS A 52 2.90 2.02 -5.98
N PHE A 53 2.33 0.94 -5.46
CA PHE A 53 1.87 -0.21 -6.23
C PHE A 53 0.40 -0.47 -5.89
N ALA A 54 -0.49 -0.33 -6.87
CA ALA A 54 -1.89 -0.71 -6.70
C ALA A 54 -2.05 -2.24 -6.90
N ILE A 55 -2.85 -2.87 -6.03
CA ILE A 55 -3.04 -4.32 -6.05
C ILE A 55 -4.54 -4.66 -6.07
N PRO A 56 -5.23 -4.50 -7.20
CA PRO A 56 -6.62 -4.89 -7.30
C PRO A 56 -6.77 -6.41 -7.22
N ALA A 57 -7.91 -6.87 -6.71
CA ALA A 57 -8.21 -8.29 -6.50
C ALA A 57 -7.89 -9.14 -7.74
N GLY A 58 -7.30 -10.31 -7.53
CA GLY A 58 -6.85 -11.22 -8.58
C GLY A 58 -5.48 -10.91 -9.17
N THR A 59 -4.78 -9.90 -8.69
CA THR A 59 -3.40 -9.61 -9.11
C THR A 59 -2.41 -10.38 -8.26
N VAL A 60 -1.59 -11.21 -8.88
CA VAL A 60 -0.49 -11.91 -8.21
C VAL A 60 0.53 -10.89 -7.72
N HIS A 61 0.93 -10.97 -6.46
CA HIS A 61 1.85 -10.00 -5.88
C HIS A 61 2.62 -10.54 -4.68
N SER A 62 3.79 -9.98 -4.45
CA SER A 62 4.58 -10.18 -3.25
C SER A 62 5.63 -9.08 -3.12
N ALA A 63 5.89 -8.61 -1.90
CA ALA A 63 7.12 -7.87 -1.62
C ALA A 63 8.27 -8.88 -1.50
N ALA A 64 9.41 -8.57 -2.12
CA ALA A 64 10.65 -9.31 -1.89
C ALA A 64 11.34 -8.85 -0.60
N ALA A 65 12.51 -9.41 -0.30
CA ALA A 65 13.36 -8.94 0.78
C ALA A 65 13.74 -7.46 0.61
N ASN A 66 14.29 -6.87 1.65
CA ASN A 66 14.87 -5.53 1.63
C ASN A 66 13.85 -4.39 1.43
N SER A 67 12.57 -4.62 1.75
CA SER A 67 11.55 -3.59 1.68
C SER A 67 10.67 -3.54 2.93
N MET A 68 10.39 -2.34 3.40
CA MET A 68 9.39 -2.05 4.41
C MET A 68 8.16 -1.48 3.74
N VAL A 69 7.06 -2.23 3.76
CA VAL A 69 5.81 -1.86 3.08
C VAL A 69 4.78 -1.32 4.06
N LEU A 70 4.06 -0.28 3.62
CA LEU A 70 2.80 0.14 4.19
C LEU A 70 1.69 -0.42 3.30
N GLU A 71 0.89 -1.33 3.80
CA GLU A 71 -0.30 -1.83 3.11
C GLU A 71 -1.54 -1.08 3.59
N ILE A 72 -2.26 -0.47 2.66
CA ILE A 72 -3.58 0.11 2.89
C ILE A 72 -4.56 -0.75 2.11
N SER A 73 -5.33 -1.55 2.83
CA SER A 73 -6.14 -2.60 2.26
C SER A 73 -7.63 -2.40 2.56
N ALA A 74 -8.45 -2.69 1.57
CA ALA A 74 -9.91 -2.69 1.67
C ALA A 74 -10.50 -4.09 1.92
N THR A 75 -9.70 -5.04 2.38
CA THR A 75 -10.14 -6.40 2.63
C THR A 75 -10.92 -6.50 3.94
N PRO A 76 -12.17 -7.00 3.94
CA PRO A 76 -13.01 -7.10 5.14
C PRO A 76 -12.51 -8.13 6.16
N TYR A 77 -11.61 -9.02 5.79
CA TYR A 77 -10.95 -10.03 6.60
C TYR A 77 -9.67 -10.46 5.89
N ILE A 78 -8.83 -11.29 6.49
CA ILE A 78 -7.63 -11.83 5.83
C ILE A 78 -8.06 -12.64 4.60
N PHE A 79 -8.34 -11.97 3.49
CA PHE A 79 -8.84 -12.60 2.27
C PHE A 79 -7.73 -12.61 1.21
N THR A 80 -6.67 -13.35 1.52
CA THR A 80 -5.56 -13.55 0.59
C THR A 80 -5.41 -15.03 0.32
N PHE A 81 -5.53 -15.41 -0.96
CA PHE A 81 -5.16 -16.75 -1.39
C PHE A 81 -3.64 -16.81 -1.57
N LYS A 82 -3.01 -17.55 -0.70
CA LYS A 82 -1.57 -17.73 -0.73
C LYS A 82 -1.20 -18.76 -1.81
N LEU A 83 -0.53 -18.30 -2.86
CA LEU A 83 -0.07 -19.17 -3.96
C LEU A 83 1.28 -19.80 -3.63
N TRP A 84 2.16 -19.07 -2.92
CA TRP A 84 3.48 -19.49 -2.51
C TRP A 84 3.89 -18.76 -1.23
N ASP A 85 4.54 -19.45 -0.29
CA ASP A 85 5.02 -18.85 0.96
C ASP A 85 6.53 -19.03 1.16
N TRP A 86 7.28 -19.02 0.06
CA TRP A 86 8.75 -19.09 0.07
C TRP A 86 9.29 -20.34 0.81
N GLY A 87 8.53 -21.43 0.85
CA GLY A 87 8.89 -22.64 1.58
C GLY A 87 8.95 -22.47 3.10
N ARG A 88 8.37 -21.41 3.66
CA ARG A 88 8.37 -21.17 5.11
C ARG A 88 7.64 -22.28 5.85
N LEU A 89 8.27 -22.75 6.95
CA LEU A 89 7.69 -23.77 7.79
C LEU A 89 6.75 -23.16 8.84
N GLY A 90 5.72 -23.90 9.20
CA GLY A 90 4.89 -23.63 10.36
C GLY A 90 5.63 -24.01 11.67
N LEU A 91 4.99 -23.77 12.81
CA LEU A 91 5.53 -24.16 14.12
C LEU A 91 5.63 -25.68 14.30
N ASP A 92 4.90 -26.44 13.50
CA ASP A 92 4.90 -27.90 13.40
C ASP A 92 6.03 -28.45 12.52
N GLY A 93 6.86 -27.59 11.93
CA GLY A 93 7.94 -27.95 11.01
C GLY A 93 7.48 -28.37 9.61
N VAL A 94 6.21 -28.19 9.28
CA VAL A 94 5.63 -28.49 7.94
C VAL A 94 5.53 -27.20 7.13
N PRO A 95 5.66 -27.25 5.79
CA PRO A 95 5.41 -26.08 4.94
C PRO A 95 4.02 -25.49 5.21
N ARG A 96 3.95 -24.16 5.30
CA ARG A 96 2.66 -23.47 5.49
C ARG A 96 1.70 -23.80 4.35
N PRO A 97 0.40 -24.00 4.65
CA PRO A 97 -0.57 -24.32 3.62
C PRO A 97 -0.71 -23.19 2.61
N ILE A 98 -0.83 -23.54 1.34
CA ILE A 98 -1.18 -22.64 0.24
C ILE A 98 -2.59 -22.94 -0.26
N HIS A 99 -3.18 -21.99 -0.95
CA HIS A 99 -4.58 -22.07 -1.40
C HIS A 99 -4.63 -22.15 -2.93
N LEU A 100 -3.91 -23.14 -3.51
CA LEU A 100 -3.65 -23.18 -4.94
C LEU A 100 -4.94 -23.27 -5.78
N GLU A 101 -5.87 -24.16 -5.42
CA GLU A 101 -7.13 -24.33 -6.14
C GLU A 101 -7.96 -23.03 -6.16
N HIS A 102 -8.19 -22.43 -4.99
CA HIS A 102 -8.94 -21.18 -4.88
C HIS A 102 -8.18 -20.00 -5.49
N GLY A 103 -6.87 -19.96 -5.30
CA GLY A 103 -6.01 -18.92 -5.88
C GLY A 103 -6.06 -18.95 -7.40
N ALA A 104 -5.87 -20.13 -8.00
CA ALA A 104 -5.89 -20.30 -9.46
C ALA A 104 -7.21 -19.84 -10.09
N ALA A 105 -8.34 -20.11 -9.41
CA ALA A 105 -9.67 -19.68 -9.87
C ALA A 105 -9.88 -18.15 -9.81
N ASN A 106 -9.04 -17.43 -9.05
CA ASN A 106 -9.16 -15.98 -8.86
C ASN A 106 -8.06 -15.17 -9.55
N ILE A 107 -7.03 -15.81 -10.11
CA ILE A 107 -5.97 -15.09 -10.84
C ILE A 107 -6.56 -14.43 -12.08
N ARG A 108 -6.22 -13.16 -12.27
CA ARG A 108 -6.46 -12.42 -13.50
C ARG A 108 -5.28 -12.62 -14.45
N TRP A 109 -5.41 -13.63 -15.30
CA TRP A 109 -4.36 -14.06 -16.23
C TRP A 109 -4.04 -13.02 -17.31
N ASP A 110 -4.91 -12.04 -17.48
CA ASP A 110 -4.77 -10.89 -18.40
C ASP A 110 -3.92 -9.74 -17.81
N ARG A 111 -3.47 -9.86 -16.58
CA ARG A 111 -2.62 -8.84 -15.91
C ARG A 111 -1.14 -9.21 -16.01
N ASP A 112 -0.62 -9.11 -17.22
CA ASP A 112 0.80 -9.30 -17.48
C ASP A 112 1.66 -8.12 -17.01
N ALA A 113 3.00 -8.23 -17.14
CA ALA A 113 3.92 -7.21 -16.66
C ALA A 113 3.79 -5.89 -17.45
N THR A 114 3.52 -5.96 -18.73
CA THR A 114 3.29 -4.79 -19.58
C THR A 114 2.02 -4.03 -19.14
N TRP A 115 0.93 -4.75 -18.92
CA TRP A 115 -0.30 -4.15 -18.41
C TRP A 115 -0.11 -3.58 -17.00
N THR A 116 0.54 -4.34 -16.12
CA THR A 116 0.82 -3.97 -14.73
C THR A 116 1.66 -2.69 -14.62
N ALA A 117 2.75 -2.60 -15.38
CA ALA A 117 3.59 -1.41 -15.41
C ALA A 117 2.79 -0.14 -15.75
N ARG A 118 1.86 -0.26 -16.68
CA ARG A 118 1.06 0.86 -17.18
C ARG A 118 -0.06 1.26 -16.22
N ASN A 119 -0.65 0.31 -15.52
CA ASN A 119 -1.91 0.53 -14.79
C ASN A 119 -1.77 0.51 -13.26
N LEU A 120 -0.73 -0.12 -12.73
CA LEU A 120 -0.64 -0.37 -11.28
C LEU A 120 0.61 0.23 -10.62
N VAL A 121 1.66 0.53 -11.38
CA VAL A 121 2.92 1.03 -10.84
C VAL A 121 3.00 2.55 -10.94
N GLY A 122 3.28 3.22 -9.83
CA GLY A 122 3.54 4.65 -9.79
C GLY A 122 2.36 5.54 -10.19
N GLN A 123 1.14 5.04 -10.11
CA GLN A 123 -0.06 5.82 -10.44
C GLN A 123 -0.36 6.81 -9.31
N ALA A 124 0.08 8.06 -9.49
CA ALA A 124 -0.20 9.15 -8.57
C ALA A 124 -0.61 10.40 -9.35
N GLU A 125 -1.61 11.11 -8.84
CA GLU A 125 -2.07 12.40 -9.36
C GLU A 125 -1.62 13.51 -8.42
N VAL A 126 -0.86 14.48 -8.92
CA VAL A 126 -0.46 15.66 -8.14
C VAL A 126 -1.67 16.59 -8.01
N LEU A 127 -2.14 16.78 -6.77
CA LEU A 127 -3.26 17.68 -6.46
C LEU A 127 -2.78 19.06 -6.04
N ARG A 128 -1.59 19.15 -5.43
CA ARG A 128 -0.95 20.38 -4.99
C ARG A 128 0.56 20.26 -5.10
N ASP A 129 1.21 21.29 -5.57
CA ASP A 129 2.67 21.41 -5.61
C ASP A 129 3.05 22.88 -5.36
N GLU A 130 3.20 23.22 -4.07
CA GLU A 130 3.49 24.56 -3.61
C GLU A 130 4.73 24.55 -2.73
N PRO A 131 5.50 25.63 -2.61
CA PRO A 131 6.62 25.71 -1.68
C PRO A 131 6.17 25.29 -0.28
N GLY A 132 6.80 24.23 0.26
CA GLY A 132 6.54 23.69 1.59
C GLY A 132 5.30 22.80 1.73
N HIS A 133 4.58 22.49 0.63
CA HIS A 133 3.50 21.50 0.68
C HIS A 133 3.24 20.87 -0.69
N ARG A 134 3.45 19.57 -0.78
CA ARG A 134 3.07 18.73 -1.91
C ARG A 134 1.98 17.75 -1.50
N GLU A 135 0.93 17.64 -2.29
CA GLU A 135 -0.16 16.68 -2.10
C GLU A 135 -0.34 15.84 -3.36
N GLU A 136 -0.37 14.53 -3.19
CA GLU A 136 -0.61 13.57 -4.26
C GLU A 136 -1.74 12.64 -3.88
N ARG A 137 -2.55 12.26 -4.84
CA ARG A 137 -3.55 11.20 -4.71
C ARG A 137 -3.01 9.91 -5.33
N THR A 138 -3.03 8.82 -4.55
CA THR A 138 -2.66 7.47 -4.97
C THR A 138 -3.89 6.55 -4.87
N GLY A 139 -3.75 5.25 -5.20
CA GLY A 139 -4.86 4.31 -5.07
C GLY A 139 -6.01 4.66 -6.01
N LEU A 140 -5.72 4.89 -7.30
CA LEU A 140 -6.69 5.41 -8.26
C LEU A 140 -7.45 4.32 -9.03
N HIS A 141 -7.25 3.05 -8.69
CA HIS A 141 -7.96 1.95 -9.36
C HIS A 141 -9.47 2.04 -9.09
N GLU A 142 -10.28 1.81 -10.11
CA GLU A 142 -11.75 2.00 -10.05
C GLU A 142 -12.44 1.09 -9.01
N LEU A 143 -11.88 -0.09 -8.72
CA LEU A 143 -12.41 -1.03 -7.73
C LEU A 143 -12.07 -0.67 -6.29
N GLU A 144 -11.23 0.34 -6.05
CA GLU A 144 -10.87 0.77 -4.71
C GLU A 144 -11.83 1.83 -4.19
N PHE A 145 -12.45 1.59 -3.03
CA PHE A 145 -13.32 2.56 -2.35
C PHE A 145 -12.56 3.41 -1.32
N ILE A 146 -11.28 3.14 -1.13
CA ILE A 146 -10.38 3.93 -0.29
C ILE A 146 -9.71 4.98 -1.17
N GLU A 147 -9.76 6.23 -0.75
CA GLU A 147 -8.91 7.28 -1.27
C GLU A 147 -7.67 7.41 -0.40
N VAL A 148 -6.52 7.45 -1.02
CA VAL A 148 -5.24 7.62 -0.33
C VAL A 148 -4.58 8.88 -0.84
N ARG A 149 -4.21 9.77 0.07
CA ARG A 149 -3.43 10.98 -0.21
C ARG A 149 -2.11 10.94 0.52
N ARG A 150 -1.07 11.39 -0.14
CA ARG A 150 0.25 11.58 0.43
C ARG A 150 0.56 13.07 0.48
N HIS A 151 0.91 13.56 1.66
CA HIS A 151 1.33 14.94 1.86
C HIS A 151 2.81 14.95 2.28
N GLY A 152 3.62 15.73 1.55
CA GLY A 152 4.97 16.11 1.95
C GLY A 152 4.95 17.57 2.39
N CYS A 153 5.52 17.90 3.55
CA CYS A 153 5.53 19.26 4.04
C CYS A 153 6.76 19.58 4.92
N ASP A 154 7.23 20.85 4.86
CA ASP A 154 8.27 21.40 5.73
C ASP A 154 7.72 22.46 6.70
N ARG A 155 6.41 22.69 6.66
CA ARG A 155 5.66 23.66 7.48
C ARG A 155 4.33 23.06 7.92
N PRO A 156 3.65 23.66 8.93
CA PRO A 156 2.31 23.22 9.30
C PRO A 156 1.35 23.26 8.12
N ILE A 157 0.57 22.19 7.97
CA ILE A 157 -0.48 22.07 6.96
C ILE A 157 -1.82 21.75 7.62
N THR A 158 -2.90 22.23 7.02
CA THR A 158 -4.26 21.90 7.45
C THR A 158 -4.78 20.72 6.66
N LEU A 159 -5.26 19.71 7.38
CA LEU A 159 -5.96 18.54 6.87
C LEU A 159 -7.41 18.58 7.36
N ASP A 160 -8.28 17.82 6.69
CA ASP A 160 -9.70 17.76 7.03
C ASP A 160 -10.18 16.31 6.99
N ALA A 161 -10.92 15.89 8.00
CA ALA A 161 -11.55 14.57 8.05
C ALA A 161 -12.64 14.39 6.97
N ARG A 162 -13.14 15.48 6.36
CA ARG A 162 -14.12 15.47 5.24
C ARG A 162 -15.37 14.67 5.54
N GLY A 163 -15.80 14.65 6.80
CA GLY A 163 -16.99 13.90 7.22
C GLY A 163 -16.80 12.38 7.27
N THR A 164 -15.58 11.88 7.12
CA THR A 164 -15.22 10.46 7.24
C THR A 164 -14.04 10.27 8.19
N VAL A 165 -13.74 9.03 8.54
CA VAL A 165 -12.53 8.70 9.30
C VAL A 165 -11.30 8.90 8.42
N ASN A 166 -10.25 9.49 8.96
CA ASN A 166 -8.92 9.47 8.38
C ASN A 166 -8.04 8.50 9.16
N VAL A 167 -7.40 7.57 8.45
CA VAL A 167 -6.35 6.70 8.98
C VAL A 167 -5.03 7.21 8.40
N LEU A 168 -4.11 7.57 9.28
CA LEU A 168 -2.87 8.23 8.88
C LEU A 168 -1.65 7.41 9.30
N ASN A 169 -0.58 7.56 8.52
CA ASN A 169 0.74 7.01 8.83
C ASN A 169 1.80 8.08 8.59
N LEU A 170 2.66 8.32 9.57
CA LEU A 170 3.84 9.16 9.37
C LEU A 170 4.90 8.33 8.64
N VAL A 171 5.19 8.69 7.40
CA VAL A 171 6.06 7.92 6.49
C VAL A 171 7.40 8.61 6.19
N GLU A 172 7.56 9.87 6.61
CA GLU A 172 8.81 10.63 6.52
C GLU A 172 8.90 11.60 7.69
N GLY A 173 10.13 11.82 8.20
CA GLY A 173 10.38 12.60 9.39
C GLY A 173 10.33 11.77 10.69
N ALA A 174 11.03 12.20 11.72
CA ALA A 174 11.11 11.47 12.99
C ALA A 174 9.81 11.56 13.79
N SER A 175 9.19 12.73 13.80
CA SER A 175 7.93 12.97 14.49
C SER A 175 7.17 14.16 13.90
N ALA A 176 5.88 14.22 14.21
CA ALA A 176 5.01 15.35 13.92
C ALA A 176 3.99 15.53 15.05
N THR A 177 3.42 16.73 15.17
CA THR A 177 2.38 17.00 16.18
C THR A 177 1.07 17.34 15.47
N LEU A 178 -0.01 16.63 15.81
CA LEU A 178 -1.36 16.99 15.41
C LEU A 178 -1.96 17.97 16.41
N LYS A 179 -2.69 18.96 15.89
CA LYS A 179 -3.41 19.95 16.68
C LYS A 179 -4.82 20.15 16.15
N SER A 180 -5.75 20.37 17.04
CA SER A 180 -7.14 20.75 16.70
C SER A 180 -7.33 22.24 16.93
N ALA A 181 -7.69 22.98 15.88
CA ALA A 181 -8.05 24.40 16.00
C ALA A 181 -9.34 24.60 16.80
N SER A 182 -10.25 23.62 16.77
CA SER A 182 -11.52 23.65 17.51
C SER A 182 -11.41 23.14 18.96
N GLY A 183 -10.25 22.63 19.38
CA GLY A 183 -10.07 22.01 20.69
C GLY A 183 -10.73 20.63 20.81
N ALA A 184 -10.97 19.93 19.70
CA ALA A 184 -11.57 18.59 19.71
C ALA A 184 -10.66 17.53 20.37
N PHE A 185 -9.35 17.79 20.42
CA PHE A 185 -8.38 16.96 21.13
C PHE A 185 -7.16 17.79 21.55
N GLU A 186 -6.46 17.31 22.58
CA GLU A 186 -5.17 17.87 23.00
C GLU A 186 -4.08 17.57 21.98
N PRO A 187 -3.02 18.43 21.85
CA PRO A 187 -1.93 18.16 20.93
C PRO A 187 -1.38 16.75 21.07
N PHE A 188 -1.31 16.05 19.98
CA PHE A 188 -0.93 14.63 19.90
C PHE A 188 0.31 14.45 19.05
N GLN A 189 1.38 13.90 19.64
CA GLN A 189 2.63 13.62 18.92
C GLN A 189 2.58 12.22 18.32
N VAL A 190 3.02 12.10 17.07
CA VAL A 190 3.18 10.87 16.32
C VAL A 190 4.61 10.71 15.84
N HIS A 191 5.06 9.47 15.66
CA HIS A 191 6.42 9.15 15.26
C HIS A 191 6.43 8.38 13.94
N TYR A 192 7.62 8.27 13.34
CA TYR A 192 7.83 7.51 12.11
C TYR A 192 7.23 6.10 12.20
N ALA A 193 6.56 5.69 11.13
CA ALA A 193 5.86 4.41 10.98
C ALA A 193 4.68 4.15 11.94
N GLU A 194 4.29 5.13 12.77
CA GLU A 194 3.06 5.02 13.57
C GLU A 194 1.82 5.22 12.71
N SER A 195 0.81 4.38 12.97
CA SER A 195 -0.55 4.52 12.44
C SER A 195 -1.46 5.12 13.49
N PHE A 196 -2.26 6.10 13.10
CA PHE A 196 -3.21 6.75 14.00
C PHE A 196 -4.51 7.12 13.28
N ILE A 197 -5.54 7.38 14.04
CA ILE A 197 -6.89 7.64 13.52
C ILE A 197 -7.35 9.02 13.95
N VAL A 198 -7.88 9.78 12.98
CA VAL A 198 -8.62 11.03 13.22
C VAL A 198 -10.09 10.77 12.90
N PRO A 199 -10.98 10.75 13.90
CA PRO A 199 -12.42 10.54 13.69
C PRO A 199 -13.07 11.67 12.87
N ALA A 200 -14.12 11.35 12.15
CA ALA A 200 -14.89 12.32 11.34
C ALA A 200 -15.35 13.57 12.13
N ALA A 201 -15.69 13.38 13.40
CA ALA A 201 -16.17 14.47 14.28
C ALA A 201 -15.12 15.55 14.58
N VAL A 202 -13.85 15.29 14.32
CA VAL A 202 -12.75 16.26 14.50
C VAL A 202 -12.86 17.41 13.49
N GLY A 203 -13.30 17.13 12.25
CA GLY A 203 -13.30 18.09 11.17
C GLY A 203 -11.86 18.47 10.74
N ALA A 204 -11.58 19.76 10.66
CA ALA A 204 -10.26 20.27 10.32
C ALA A 204 -9.26 20.12 11.48
N TYR A 205 -8.04 19.75 11.14
CA TYR A 205 -6.91 19.62 12.06
C TYR A 205 -5.61 20.01 11.38
N GLU A 206 -4.57 20.26 12.15
CA GLU A 206 -3.26 20.67 11.65
C GLU A 206 -2.22 19.58 11.92
N LEU A 207 -1.34 19.36 10.94
CA LEU A 207 -0.12 18.57 11.08
C LEU A 207 1.08 19.53 11.15
N HIS A 208 1.81 19.48 12.23
CA HIS A 208 2.99 20.29 12.47
C HIS A 208 4.24 19.40 12.40
N PRO A 209 5.08 19.52 11.35
CA PRO A 209 6.36 18.85 11.28
C PRO A 209 7.23 19.15 12.49
N ASP A 210 8.02 18.15 12.94
CA ASP A 210 9.09 18.42 13.90
C ASP A 210 10.16 19.29 13.23
N ARG A 211 10.60 20.33 13.94
CA ARG A 211 11.62 21.28 13.46
C ARG A 211 12.98 20.62 13.18
N ALA A 212 13.25 19.46 13.77
CA ALA A 212 14.47 18.70 13.54
C ALA A 212 14.45 17.90 12.23
N SER A 213 13.29 17.72 11.62
CA SER A 213 13.13 17.00 10.36
C SER A 213 13.15 17.96 9.19
N ALA A 214 13.99 17.69 8.18
CA ALA A 214 14.05 18.51 6.96
C ALA A 214 12.75 18.37 6.13
N GLU A 215 12.09 17.23 6.21
CA GLU A 215 10.83 16.89 5.54
C GLU A 215 9.94 16.08 6.48
N CYS A 216 8.64 16.24 6.30
CA CYS A 216 7.61 15.44 6.95
C CYS A 216 6.68 14.90 5.87
N GLY A 217 6.46 13.59 5.88
CA GLY A 217 5.55 12.92 4.97
C GLY A 217 4.47 12.15 5.74
N VAL A 218 3.21 12.37 5.37
CA VAL A 218 2.09 11.62 5.93
C VAL A 218 1.22 11.04 4.81
N VAL A 219 0.83 9.78 4.98
CA VAL A 219 -0.17 9.13 4.13
C VAL A 219 -1.50 9.15 4.86
N VAL A 220 -2.55 9.58 4.18
CA VAL A 220 -3.91 9.70 4.70
C VAL A 220 -4.85 8.82 3.89
N ALA A 221 -5.44 7.83 4.51
CA ALA A 221 -6.47 6.99 3.92
C ALA A 221 -7.86 7.40 4.43
N SER A 222 -8.81 7.52 3.52
CA SER A 222 -10.20 7.87 3.79
C SER A 222 -11.15 7.11 2.85
N VAL A 223 -12.46 7.18 3.10
CA VAL A 223 -13.44 6.59 2.19
C VAL A 223 -13.65 7.50 0.98
N ARG A 224 -13.53 6.94 -0.22
CA ARG A 224 -13.69 7.67 -1.49
C ARG A 224 -15.13 8.18 -1.64
N GLY A 225 -15.28 9.40 -2.18
CA GLY A 225 -16.59 9.96 -2.53
C GLY A 225 -17.40 10.52 -1.37
N THR A 226 -16.83 10.60 -0.18
CA THR A 226 -17.43 11.29 0.98
C THR A 226 -17.04 12.77 1.05
N GLU A 227 -16.80 13.42 -0.09
CA GLU A 227 -16.70 14.87 -0.09
C GLU A 227 -18.00 15.45 0.49
N ALA A 228 -17.86 16.20 1.57
CA ALA A 228 -18.98 16.79 2.26
C ALA A 228 -19.86 17.54 1.22
N ALA A 229 -21.14 17.17 1.17
CA ALA A 229 -22.11 18.02 0.47
C ALA A 229 -21.95 19.46 1.04
N PRO A 230 -21.89 20.49 0.19
CA PRO A 230 -21.77 21.86 0.67
C PRO A 230 -22.85 22.08 1.73
N ALA A 231 -22.45 22.61 2.87
CA ALA A 231 -23.38 22.95 3.97
C ALA A 231 -24.48 23.84 3.38
N ARG A 232 -25.73 23.40 3.49
CA ARG A 232 -26.91 24.16 3.09
C ARG A 232 -27.15 25.30 4.05
#